data_8a5000a353c24e4b402357810c3e6750
#
_entry.id   8a5000a353c24e4b402357810c3e6750
#
_cell.length_a   1.000
_cell.length_b   1.000
_cell.length_c   1.000
_cell.angle_alpha   90.00
_cell.angle_beta   90.00
_cell.angle_gamma   90.00
#
_symmetry.space_group_name_H-M   'P 1'
#
loop_
_entity.id
_entity.type
_entity.pdbx_description
1 polymer ?
#
loop_
_entity_poly.entity_id
_entity_poly.type
_entity_poly.pdbx_seq_one_letter_code
_entity_poly.pdbx_strand_id
1 'polypeptide(L)'
;MMTQLKALVLAAALSAGAMQFAVAYSEREGLDIYQRGHYLEAIEYWKKAAAAGDSGSAYRLSEEYFDAKIVKRDMKVAFKYLQQAAKGNDARAITDLASLYDYGTGVKKDRKKAATLYLRAANMGMPAAMFNVAAMLETGDGIAVDKVEAYKFYLLSRDQGFAPFANKALEDMAANMTIEQIVKAEDLADNFVPGGY
;
A
#
# COMPACT_ATOMS: atom_id res chain seq x y z
N MET A 1 -48.19 -16.68 2.51
CA MET A 1 -46.80 -17.24 2.66
C MET A 1 -45.99 -17.26 1.38
N MET A 2 -46.56 -17.50 0.20
CA MET A 2 -45.80 -17.56 -1.09
C MET A 2 -45.28 -16.20 -1.60
N THR A 3 -45.89 -15.09 -1.24
CA THR A 3 -45.46 -13.74 -1.65
C THR A 3 -44.18 -13.24 -0.91
N GLN A 4 -44.02 -13.62 0.32
CA GLN A 4 -42.81 -13.27 1.11
C GLN A 4 -41.56 -14.04 0.64
N LEU A 5 -41.74 -15.29 0.23
CA LEU A 5 -40.62 -16.11 -0.28
C LEU A 5 -40.07 -15.58 -1.62
N LYS A 6 -40.95 -15.08 -2.50
CA LYS A 6 -40.55 -14.47 -3.79
C LYS A 6 -39.81 -13.16 -3.59
N ALA A 7 -40.18 -12.35 -2.61
CA ALA A 7 -39.47 -11.11 -2.29
C ALA A 7 -38.06 -11.37 -1.71
N LEU A 8 -37.92 -12.40 -0.87
CA LEU A 8 -36.59 -12.78 -0.32
C LEU A 8 -35.65 -13.33 -1.41
N VAL A 9 -36.19 -14.13 -2.33
CA VAL A 9 -35.41 -14.67 -3.46
C VAL A 9 -35.00 -13.56 -4.42
N LEU A 10 -35.88 -12.57 -4.66
CA LEU A 10 -35.57 -11.42 -5.51
C LEU A 10 -34.54 -10.48 -4.85
N ALA A 11 -34.61 -10.28 -3.53
CA ALA A 11 -33.63 -9.49 -2.78
C ALA A 11 -32.26 -10.18 -2.74
N ALA A 12 -32.22 -11.52 -2.59
CA ALA A 12 -30.99 -12.30 -2.65
C ALA A 12 -30.38 -12.30 -4.07
N ALA A 13 -31.21 -12.35 -5.12
CA ALA A 13 -30.74 -12.25 -6.50
C ALA A 13 -30.20 -10.85 -6.84
N LEU A 14 -30.81 -9.77 -6.30
CA LEU A 14 -30.32 -8.40 -6.45
C LEU A 14 -29.00 -8.18 -5.69
N SER A 15 -28.82 -8.77 -4.50
CA SER A 15 -27.56 -8.70 -3.75
C SER A 15 -26.45 -9.55 -4.41
N ALA A 16 -26.79 -10.72 -4.94
CA ALA A 16 -25.85 -11.56 -5.68
C ALA A 16 -25.46 -10.92 -7.04
N GLY A 17 -26.40 -10.27 -7.73
CA GLY A 17 -26.14 -9.53 -8.95
C GLY A 17 -25.27 -8.29 -8.73
N ALA A 18 -25.50 -7.54 -7.65
CA ALA A 18 -24.66 -6.40 -7.27
C ALA A 18 -23.23 -6.87 -6.88
N MET A 19 -23.10 -8.02 -6.21
CA MET A 19 -21.81 -8.62 -5.87
C MET A 19 -21.07 -9.15 -7.12
N GLN A 20 -21.77 -9.73 -8.10
CA GLN A 20 -21.17 -10.15 -9.38
C GLN A 20 -20.72 -8.96 -10.24
N PHE A 21 -21.44 -7.86 -10.23
CA PHE A 21 -21.01 -6.64 -10.94
C PHE A 21 -19.82 -5.95 -10.25
N ALA A 22 -19.69 -6.03 -8.93
CA ALA A 22 -18.53 -5.52 -8.21
C ALA A 22 -17.25 -6.36 -8.47
N VAL A 23 -17.40 -7.65 -8.75
CA VAL A 23 -16.28 -8.54 -9.11
C VAL A 23 -15.87 -8.40 -10.59
N ALA A 24 -16.75 -7.87 -11.45
CA ALA A 24 -16.48 -7.69 -12.87
C ALA A 24 -15.45 -6.60 -13.19
N TYR A 25 -15.16 -5.72 -12.26
CA TYR A 25 -14.18 -4.65 -12.43
C TYR A 25 -13.02 -4.83 -11.44
N SER A 26 -11.84 -5.18 -11.94
CA SER A 26 -10.64 -5.37 -11.11
C SER A 26 -9.40 -4.75 -11.75
N GLU A 27 -8.42 -4.40 -10.94
CA GLU A 27 -7.11 -3.93 -11.41
C GLU A 27 -6.53 -4.87 -12.49
N ARG A 28 -6.62 -6.19 -12.26
CA ARG A 28 -6.04 -7.22 -13.13
C ARG A 28 -6.61 -7.19 -14.55
N GLU A 29 -7.93 -7.05 -14.68
CA GLU A 29 -8.58 -7.05 -15.99
C GLU A 29 -8.27 -5.77 -16.77
N GLY A 30 -8.22 -4.63 -16.09
CA GLY A 30 -7.73 -3.38 -16.69
C GLY A 30 -6.26 -3.47 -17.12
N LEU A 31 -5.42 -4.21 -16.36
CA LEU A 31 -4.03 -4.44 -16.69
C LEU A 31 -3.89 -5.32 -17.96
N ASP A 32 -4.72 -6.33 -18.10
CA ASP A 32 -4.78 -7.16 -19.32
C ASP A 32 -5.11 -6.32 -20.57
N ILE A 33 -6.08 -5.41 -20.46
CA ILE A 33 -6.45 -4.47 -21.53
C ILE A 33 -5.24 -3.58 -21.88
N TYR A 34 -4.58 -3.05 -20.87
CA TYR A 34 -3.39 -2.19 -20.98
C TYR A 34 -2.23 -2.91 -21.68
N GLN A 35 -1.94 -4.16 -21.30
CA GLN A 35 -0.86 -4.97 -21.88
C GLN A 35 -1.10 -5.33 -23.36
N ARG A 36 -2.34 -5.36 -23.81
CA ARG A 36 -2.71 -5.52 -25.23
C ARG A 36 -2.56 -4.23 -26.04
N GLY A 37 -2.13 -3.13 -25.43
CA GLY A 37 -1.95 -1.82 -26.07
C GLY A 37 -3.21 -0.95 -26.14
N HIS A 38 -4.31 -1.38 -25.52
CA HIS A 38 -5.58 -0.65 -25.48
C HIS A 38 -5.60 0.34 -24.31
N TYR A 39 -4.67 1.26 -24.28
CA TYR A 39 -4.37 2.11 -23.11
C TYR A 39 -5.55 2.96 -22.66
N LEU A 40 -6.23 3.65 -23.59
CA LEU A 40 -7.38 4.50 -23.23
C LEU A 40 -8.56 3.67 -22.71
N GLU A 41 -8.78 2.47 -23.28
CA GLU A 41 -9.79 1.54 -22.82
C GLU A 41 -9.48 1.06 -21.38
N ALA A 42 -8.22 0.73 -21.08
CA ALA A 42 -7.77 0.34 -19.75
C ALA A 42 -8.03 1.46 -18.72
N ILE A 43 -7.76 2.72 -19.08
CA ILE A 43 -8.01 3.87 -18.20
C ILE A 43 -9.50 4.02 -17.92
N GLU A 44 -10.36 3.92 -18.92
CA GLU A 44 -11.81 4.00 -18.72
C GLU A 44 -12.33 2.80 -17.89
N TYR A 45 -11.73 1.63 -18.09
CA TYR A 45 -12.02 0.45 -17.28
C TYR A 45 -11.64 0.68 -15.80
N TRP A 46 -10.41 1.13 -15.52
CA TRP A 46 -9.96 1.42 -14.16
C TRP A 46 -10.78 2.53 -13.48
N LYS A 47 -11.27 3.54 -14.23
CA LYS A 47 -12.19 4.55 -13.69
C LYS A 47 -13.49 3.93 -13.17
N LYS A 48 -14.07 2.98 -13.91
CA LYS A 48 -15.27 2.25 -13.50
C LYS A 48 -14.99 1.37 -12.29
N ALA A 49 -13.87 0.64 -12.31
CA ALA A 49 -13.44 -0.22 -11.21
C ALA A 49 -13.18 0.58 -9.93
N ALA A 50 -12.45 1.67 -10.03
CA ALA A 50 -12.20 2.57 -8.89
C ALA A 50 -13.50 3.18 -8.34
N ALA A 51 -14.44 3.56 -9.20
CA ALA A 51 -15.77 4.04 -8.78
C ALA A 51 -16.58 2.94 -8.06
N ALA A 52 -16.36 1.67 -8.41
CA ALA A 52 -16.93 0.51 -7.73
C ALA A 52 -16.19 0.12 -6.44
N GLY A 53 -15.09 0.81 -6.11
CA GLY A 53 -14.34 0.60 -4.86
C GLY A 53 -13.04 -0.22 -5.00
N ASP A 54 -12.65 -0.61 -6.23
CA ASP A 54 -11.40 -1.32 -6.45
C ASP A 54 -10.20 -0.40 -6.21
N SER A 55 -9.44 -0.70 -5.14
CA SER A 55 -8.31 0.11 -4.71
C SER A 55 -7.10 -0.02 -5.62
N GLY A 56 -6.89 -1.19 -6.23
CA GLY A 56 -5.82 -1.41 -7.19
C GLY A 56 -6.01 -0.57 -8.44
N SER A 57 -7.22 -0.53 -9.00
CA SER A 57 -7.55 0.35 -10.12
C SER A 57 -7.39 1.83 -9.80
N ALA A 58 -7.76 2.24 -8.59
CA ALA A 58 -7.51 3.62 -8.15
C ALA A 58 -6.00 3.90 -8.07
N TYR A 59 -5.19 2.95 -7.61
CA TYR A 59 -3.73 3.09 -7.60
C TYR A 59 -3.18 3.24 -9.02
N ARG A 60 -3.59 2.39 -9.98
CA ARG A 60 -3.18 2.52 -11.39
C ARG A 60 -3.52 3.87 -11.99
N LEU A 61 -4.72 4.39 -11.72
CA LEU A 61 -5.09 5.73 -12.16
C LEU A 61 -4.19 6.81 -11.55
N SER A 62 -3.82 6.66 -10.27
CA SER A 62 -2.89 7.61 -9.66
C SER A 62 -1.53 7.62 -10.40
N GLU A 63 -0.97 6.46 -10.72
CA GLU A 63 0.28 6.34 -11.48
C GLU A 63 0.15 7.00 -12.86
N GLU A 64 -0.92 6.73 -13.61
CA GLU A 64 -1.12 7.28 -14.95
C GLU A 64 -1.22 8.82 -14.95
N TYR A 65 -1.88 9.41 -13.96
CA TYR A 65 -1.97 10.87 -13.83
C TYR A 65 -0.69 11.51 -13.27
N PHE A 66 0.14 10.76 -12.51
CA PHE A 66 1.46 11.22 -12.08
C PHE A 66 2.47 11.19 -13.22
N ASP A 67 2.55 10.05 -13.93
CA ASP A 67 3.60 9.78 -14.92
C ASP A 67 3.31 10.41 -16.27
N ALA A 68 2.04 10.70 -16.57
CA ALA A 68 1.60 11.26 -17.85
C ALA A 68 1.98 10.39 -19.06
N LYS A 69 1.96 9.07 -18.92
CA LYS A 69 2.31 8.16 -20.01
C LYS A 69 1.25 8.15 -21.11
N ILE A 70 -0.02 8.11 -20.72
CA ILE A 70 -1.16 7.99 -21.65
C ILE A 70 -2.09 9.19 -21.52
N VAL A 71 -2.33 9.69 -20.30
CA VAL A 71 -3.19 10.85 -20.05
C VAL A 71 -2.35 12.08 -19.70
N LYS A 72 -2.90 13.26 -19.90
CA LYS A 72 -2.24 14.50 -19.48
C LYS A 72 -2.06 14.48 -17.96
N ARG A 73 -0.86 14.87 -17.53
CA ARG A 73 -0.51 14.99 -16.11
C ARG A 73 -1.48 15.88 -15.36
N ASP A 74 -2.02 15.35 -14.27
CA ASP A 74 -2.87 16.10 -13.35
C ASP A 74 -2.60 15.61 -11.91
N MET A 75 -1.77 16.37 -11.20
CA MET A 75 -1.35 16.06 -9.83
C MET A 75 -2.50 16.04 -8.84
N LYS A 76 -3.56 16.83 -9.08
CA LYS A 76 -4.74 16.85 -8.18
C LYS A 76 -5.55 15.58 -8.35
N VAL A 77 -5.75 15.15 -9.59
CA VAL A 77 -6.46 13.91 -9.91
C VAL A 77 -5.65 12.70 -9.44
N ALA A 78 -4.35 12.69 -9.70
CA ALA A 78 -3.43 11.65 -9.21
C ALA A 78 -3.51 11.49 -7.69
N PHE A 79 -3.40 12.58 -6.94
CA PHE A 79 -3.47 12.58 -5.48
C PHE A 79 -4.83 12.11 -4.96
N LYS A 80 -5.92 12.50 -5.62
CA LYS A 80 -7.28 12.02 -5.27
C LYS A 80 -7.37 10.50 -5.38
N TYR A 81 -6.90 9.92 -6.50
CA TYR A 81 -6.91 8.47 -6.70
C TYR A 81 -5.95 7.75 -5.76
N LEU A 82 -4.78 8.31 -5.49
CA LEU A 82 -3.84 7.78 -4.51
C LEU A 82 -4.46 7.70 -3.10
N GLN A 83 -5.14 8.76 -2.67
CA GLN A 83 -5.87 8.76 -1.39
C GLN A 83 -7.00 7.73 -1.38
N GLN A 84 -7.73 7.58 -2.48
CA GLN A 84 -8.78 6.57 -2.61
C GLN A 84 -8.21 5.17 -2.47
N ALA A 85 -7.13 4.85 -3.17
CA ALA A 85 -6.45 3.56 -3.10
C ALA A 85 -5.93 3.27 -1.69
N ALA A 86 -5.27 4.25 -1.05
CA ALA A 86 -4.78 4.12 0.33
C ALA A 86 -5.90 3.91 1.35
N LYS A 87 -7.06 4.55 1.15
CA LYS A 87 -8.27 4.31 1.96
C LYS A 87 -8.83 2.90 1.77
N GLY A 88 -8.73 2.36 0.56
CA GLY A 88 -9.10 0.99 0.21
C GLY A 88 -8.05 -0.06 0.58
N ASN A 89 -7.05 0.27 1.42
CA ASN A 89 -5.98 -0.61 1.86
C ASN A 89 -5.03 -1.11 0.74
N ASP A 90 -4.83 -0.36 -0.34
CA ASP A 90 -3.74 -0.68 -1.26
C ASP A 90 -2.39 -0.30 -0.62
N ALA A 91 -1.57 -1.29 -0.33
CA ALA A 91 -0.31 -1.09 0.39
C ALA A 91 0.70 -0.25 -0.41
N ARG A 92 0.69 -0.32 -1.73
CA ARG A 92 1.49 0.51 -2.64
C ARG A 92 1.10 1.98 -2.47
N ALA A 93 -0.21 2.25 -2.55
CA ALA A 93 -0.75 3.59 -2.39
C ALA A 93 -0.48 4.19 -1.00
N ILE A 94 -0.53 3.36 0.05
CA ILE A 94 -0.21 3.79 1.42
C ILE A 94 1.28 4.18 1.49
N THR A 95 2.16 3.39 0.87
CA THR A 95 3.60 3.65 0.83
C THR A 95 3.91 4.96 0.09
N ASP A 96 3.31 5.15 -1.08
CA ASP A 96 3.52 6.36 -1.87
C ASP A 96 2.97 7.60 -1.17
N LEU A 97 1.78 7.48 -0.55
CA LEU A 97 1.19 8.57 0.24
C LEU A 97 2.08 8.92 1.45
N ALA A 98 2.69 7.94 2.09
CA ALA A 98 3.67 8.17 3.16
C ALA A 98 4.87 8.97 2.65
N SER A 99 5.42 8.59 1.49
CA SER A 99 6.52 9.31 0.83
C SER A 99 6.17 10.76 0.53
N LEU A 100 4.96 11.03 0.02
CA LEU A 100 4.51 12.41 -0.23
C LEU A 100 4.50 13.26 1.04
N TYR A 101 4.06 12.71 2.19
CA TYR A 101 4.09 13.41 3.48
C TYR A 101 5.50 13.52 4.05
N ASP A 102 6.37 12.54 3.83
CA ASP A 102 7.75 12.56 4.32
C ASP A 102 8.58 13.65 3.63
N TYR A 103 8.47 13.73 2.31
CA TYR A 103 9.23 14.73 1.53
C TYR A 103 8.50 16.07 1.40
N GLY A 104 7.20 16.13 1.61
CA GLY A 104 6.38 17.32 1.37
C GLY A 104 6.10 17.56 -0.12
N THR A 105 6.05 16.51 -0.92
CA THR A 105 5.85 16.60 -2.37
C THR A 105 4.36 16.76 -2.69
N GLY A 106 3.96 17.98 -3.08
CA GLY A 106 2.56 18.29 -3.39
C GLY A 106 1.63 18.41 -2.17
N VAL A 107 2.13 18.11 -0.99
CA VAL A 107 1.44 18.21 0.31
C VAL A 107 2.36 18.87 1.34
N LYS A 108 1.79 19.42 2.41
CA LYS A 108 2.60 19.89 3.53
C LYS A 108 3.33 18.70 4.18
N LYS A 109 4.65 18.83 4.34
CA LYS A 109 5.48 17.83 5.02
C LYS A 109 4.93 17.50 6.42
N ASP A 110 4.76 16.21 6.69
CA ASP A 110 4.26 15.70 7.97
C ASP A 110 4.88 14.33 8.27
N ARG A 111 5.99 14.34 9.00
CA ARG A 111 6.75 13.14 9.34
C ARG A 111 6.00 12.17 10.25
N LYS A 112 5.16 12.67 11.15
CA LYS A 112 4.33 11.80 12.00
C LYS A 112 3.34 11.01 11.16
N LYS A 113 2.69 11.69 10.21
CA LYS A 113 1.75 11.05 9.30
C LYS A 113 2.45 10.07 8.36
N ALA A 114 3.64 10.44 7.85
CA ALA A 114 4.46 9.55 7.04
C ALA A 114 4.82 8.27 7.81
N ALA A 115 5.35 8.38 9.04
CA ALA A 115 5.69 7.24 9.88
C ALA A 115 4.51 6.31 10.13
N THR A 116 3.32 6.88 10.44
CA THR A 116 2.09 6.10 10.63
C THR A 116 1.70 5.32 9.38
N LEU A 117 1.81 5.95 8.20
CA LEU A 117 1.48 5.31 6.93
C LEU A 117 2.52 4.26 6.54
N TYR A 118 3.82 4.56 6.69
CA TYR A 118 4.86 3.57 6.43
C TYR A 118 4.73 2.36 7.36
N LEU A 119 4.47 2.56 8.65
CA LEU A 119 4.26 1.46 9.59
C LEU A 119 3.06 0.59 9.18
N ARG A 120 1.96 1.21 8.75
CA ARG A 120 0.79 0.49 8.24
C ARG A 120 1.14 -0.34 7.01
N ALA A 121 1.82 0.24 6.01
CA ALA A 121 2.21 -0.47 4.79
C ALA A 121 3.27 -1.55 5.07
N ALA A 122 4.21 -1.31 5.99
CA ALA A 122 5.19 -2.29 6.44
C ALA A 122 4.53 -3.52 7.08
N ASN A 123 3.54 -3.30 7.95
CA ASN A 123 2.75 -4.39 8.52
C ASN A 123 1.90 -5.14 7.48
N MET A 124 1.62 -4.56 6.34
CA MET A 124 0.99 -5.23 5.20
C MET A 124 2.00 -5.96 4.30
N GLY A 125 3.27 -5.93 4.63
CA GLY A 125 4.33 -6.64 3.92
C GLY A 125 5.03 -5.85 2.82
N MET A 126 4.91 -4.52 2.77
CA MET A 126 5.56 -3.70 1.72
C MET A 126 7.05 -3.47 2.03
N PRO A 127 7.99 -4.01 1.23
CA PRO A 127 9.42 -3.94 1.54
C PRO A 127 9.97 -2.52 1.59
N ALA A 128 9.53 -1.64 0.68
CA ALA A 128 9.93 -0.24 0.67
C ALA A 128 9.44 0.51 1.94
N ALA A 129 8.23 0.21 2.41
CA ALA A 129 7.68 0.79 3.63
C ALA A 129 8.41 0.27 4.87
N MET A 130 8.80 -1.02 4.89
CA MET A 130 9.61 -1.61 5.95
C MET A 130 10.95 -0.90 6.09
N PHE A 131 11.64 -0.65 4.97
CA PHE A 131 12.90 0.09 4.99
C PHE A 131 12.72 1.52 5.52
N ASN A 132 11.72 2.25 5.02
CA ASN A 132 11.50 3.64 5.40
C ASN A 132 11.09 3.78 6.87
N VAL A 133 10.19 2.92 7.37
CA VAL A 133 9.79 2.96 8.78
C VAL A 133 10.93 2.53 9.71
N ALA A 134 11.78 1.58 9.27
CA ALA A 134 12.97 1.22 10.02
C ALA A 134 13.91 2.42 10.23
N ALA A 135 14.18 3.18 9.18
CA ALA A 135 14.99 4.40 9.28
C ALA A 135 14.35 5.46 10.20
N MET A 136 13.04 5.59 10.18
CA MET A 136 12.31 6.50 11.07
C MET A 136 12.35 6.04 12.53
N LEU A 137 12.21 4.74 12.79
CA LEU A 137 12.32 4.13 14.12
C LEU A 137 13.74 4.19 14.69
N GLU A 138 14.76 4.09 13.83
CA GLU A 138 16.16 4.22 14.23
C GLU A 138 16.48 5.65 14.69
N THR A 139 16.01 6.64 13.95
CA THR A 139 16.35 8.06 14.18
C THR A 139 15.37 8.80 15.07
N GLY A 140 14.15 8.30 15.26
CA GLY A 140 13.08 8.98 15.99
C GLY A 140 12.36 10.05 15.16
N ASP A 141 12.46 9.99 13.83
CA ASP A 141 11.90 10.99 12.94
C ASP A 141 10.41 10.75 12.69
N GLY A 142 9.57 11.50 13.34
CA GLY A 142 8.11 11.37 13.27
C GLY A 142 7.49 10.21 14.08
N ILE A 143 8.32 9.35 14.66
CA ILE A 143 7.93 8.22 15.51
C ILE A 143 8.97 8.08 16.64
N ALA A 144 8.59 7.51 17.77
CA ALA A 144 9.55 7.26 18.84
C ALA A 144 10.64 6.25 18.43
N VAL A 145 11.87 6.47 18.90
CA VAL A 145 12.98 5.54 18.63
C VAL A 145 12.65 4.15 19.19
N ASP A 146 12.77 3.14 18.35
CA ASP A 146 12.74 1.74 18.74
C ASP A 146 13.73 0.94 17.88
N LYS A 147 14.92 0.69 18.45
CA LYS A 147 15.99 -0.02 17.74
C LYS A 147 15.64 -1.47 17.41
N VAL A 148 14.88 -2.15 18.26
CA VAL A 148 14.49 -3.55 18.03
C VAL A 148 13.52 -3.64 16.87
N GLU A 149 12.48 -2.80 16.85
CA GLU A 149 11.54 -2.72 15.74
C GLU A 149 12.22 -2.24 14.44
N ALA A 150 13.14 -1.26 14.52
CA ALA A 150 13.91 -0.81 13.35
C ALA A 150 14.72 -1.95 12.74
N TYR A 151 15.48 -2.68 13.56
CA TYR A 151 16.30 -3.81 13.12
C TYR A 151 15.45 -4.92 12.49
N LYS A 152 14.31 -5.28 13.11
CA LYS A 152 13.33 -6.21 12.56
C LYS A 152 12.87 -5.80 11.16
N PHE A 153 12.44 -4.55 10.98
CA PHE A 153 11.95 -4.09 9.68
C PHE A 153 13.06 -3.99 8.62
N TYR A 154 14.29 -3.69 8.99
CA TYR A 154 15.42 -3.78 8.07
C TYR A 154 15.69 -5.24 7.63
N LEU A 155 15.62 -6.22 8.55
CA LEU A 155 15.73 -7.65 8.22
C LEU A 155 14.66 -8.05 7.20
N LEU A 156 13.40 -7.76 7.50
CA LEU A 156 12.25 -8.07 6.63
C LEU A 156 12.37 -7.42 5.25
N SER A 157 12.82 -6.17 5.20
CA SER A 157 13.04 -5.45 3.94
C SER A 157 14.18 -6.07 3.12
N ARG A 158 15.29 -6.44 3.77
CA ARG A 158 16.42 -7.13 3.15
C ARG A 158 15.98 -8.41 2.45
N ASP A 159 15.23 -9.25 3.17
CA ASP A 159 14.82 -10.57 2.71
C ASP A 159 13.80 -10.50 1.56
N GLN A 160 13.15 -9.35 1.40
CA GLN A 160 12.20 -9.07 0.31
C GLN A 160 12.79 -8.22 -0.84
N GLY A 161 14.11 -8.14 -0.97
CA GLY A 161 14.78 -7.57 -2.14
C GLY A 161 15.40 -6.18 -1.97
N PHE A 162 15.32 -5.57 -0.79
CA PHE A 162 16.00 -4.31 -0.46
C PHE A 162 17.41 -4.50 0.13
N ALA A 163 18.01 -5.69 -0.08
CA ALA A 163 19.28 -6.09 0.51
C ALA A 163 20.42 -5.06 0.42
N PRO A 164 20.68 -4.38 -0.73
CA PRO A 164 21.82 -3.46 -0.82
C PRO A 164 21.71 -2.28 0.15
N PHE A 165 20.50 -1.79 0.42
CA PHE A 165 20.28 -0.66 1.33
C PHE A 165 20.17 -1.11 2.78
N ALA A 166 19.45 -2.21 3.04
CA ALA A 166 19.19 -2.72 4.37
C ALA A 166 20.45 -3.32 5.03
N ASN A 167 21.34 -3.98 4.28
CA ASN A 167 22.56 -4.57 4.84
C ASN A 167 23.42 -3.53 5.54
N LYS A 168 23.66 -2.39 4.92
CA LYS A 168 24.47 -1.33 5.52
C LYS A 168 23.85 -0.81 6.83
N ALA A 169 22.52 -0.59 6.84
CA ALA A 169 21.80 -0.15 8.04
C ALA A 169 21.89 -1.21 9.16
N LEU A 170 21.74 -2.49 8.82
CA LEU A 170 21.85 -3.59 9.79
C LEU A 170 23.24 -3.68 10.41
N GLU A 171 24.31 -3.53 9.61
CA GLU A 171 25.70 -3.50 10.10
C GLU A 171 25.92 -2.33 11.06
N ASP A 172 25.49 -1.13 10.68
CA ASP A 172 25.68 0.09 11.48
C ASP A 172 24.88 0.01 12.80
N MET A 173 23.68 -0.54 12.76
CA MET A 173 22.85 -0.74 13.96
C MET A 173 23.40 -1.80 14.87
N ALA A 174 23.83 -2.95 14.33
CA ALA A 174 24.38 -4.06 15.13
C ALA A 174 25.58 -3.63 15.98
N ALA A 175 26.42 -2.70 15.49
CA ALA A 175 27.53 -2.13 16.25
C ALA A 175 27.09 -1.35 17.49
N ASN A 176 25.83 -0.95 17.59
CA ASN A 176 25.26 -0.11 18.65
C ASN A 176 24.06 -0.74 19.37
N MET A 177 23.86 -2.05 19.21
CA MET A 177 22.82 -2.85 19.87
C MET A 177 23.43 -3.96 20.72
N THR A 178 22.72 -4.38 21.78
CA THR A 178 23.11 -5.57 22.54
C THR A 178 22.72 -6.84 21.78
N ILE A 179 23.39 -7.94 22.08
CA ILE A 179 23.07 -9.27 21.51
C ILE A 179 21.59 -9.62 21.78
N GLU A 180 21.09 -9.34 22.98
CA GLU A 180 19.69 -9.60 23.35
C GLU A 180 18.70 -8.80 22.47
N GLN A 181 19.04 -7.55 22.16
CA GLN A 181 18.20 -6.72 21.28
C GLN A 181 18.18 -7.28 19.84
N ILE A 182 19.32 -7.72 19.35
CA ILE A 182 19.43 -8.32 18.00
C ILE A 182 18.64 -9.62 17.93
N VAL A 183 18.86 -10.55 18.87
CA VAL A 183 18.13 -11.84 18.95
C VAL A 183 16.61 -11.60 19.05
N LYS A 184 16.18 -10.62 19.85
CA LYS A 184 14.77 -10.27 19.94
C LYS A 184 14.22 -9.74 18.60
N ALA A 185 14.99 -8.94 17.87
CA ALA A 185 14.56 -8.41 16.57
C ALA A 185 14.48 -9.51 15.51
N GLU A 186 15.42 -10.46 15.52
CA GLU A 186 15.42 -11.64 14.66
C GLU A 186 14.19 -12.53 14.93
N ASP A 187 13.90 -12.84 16.20
CA ASP A 187 12.71 -13.61 16.57
C ASP A 187 11.41 -12.92 16.12
N LEU A 188 11.33 -11.59 16.27
CA LEU A 188 10.19 -10.82 15.79
C LEU A 188 10.08 -10.80 14.25
N ALA A 189 11.20 -10.87 13.54
CA ALA A 189 11.20 -10.95 12.08
C ALA A 189 10.79 -12.34 11.59
N ASP A 190 11.30 -13.41 12.20
CA ASP A 190 10.98 -14.80 11.87
C ASP A 190 9.49 -15.14 12.09
N ASN A 191 8.87 -14.51 13.09
CA ASN A 191 7.46 -14.69 13.43
C ASN A 191 6.53 -13.65 12.76
N PHE A 192 7.05 -12.81 11.87
CA PHE A 192 6.26 -11.78 11.22
C PHE A 192 5.29 -12.36 10.18
N VAL A 193 4.01 -12.06 10.33
CA VAL A 193 2.97 -12.41 9.36
C VAL A 193 2.35 -11.12 8.80
N PRO A 194 2.52 -10.82 7.51
CA PRO A 194 1.92 -9.64 6.90
C PRO A 194 0.39 -9.64 7.06
N GLY A 195 -0.18 -8.50 7.53
CA GLY A 195 -1.63 -8.37 7.74
C GLY A 195 -2.19 -9.18 8.92
N GLY A 196 -1.36 -9.87 9.67
CA GLY A 196 -1.73 -10.55 10.90
C GLY A 196 -1.96 -9.53 12.04
N TYR A 197 -3.21 -9.36 12.46
CA TYR A 197 -3.64 -8.67 13.69
C TYR A 197 -4.31 -9.66 14.60
#